data_712372eb5b46adf68305f581e0a1bb83
#
_entry.id   712372eb5b46adf68305f581e0a1bb83
#
_cell.length_a   1.000
_cell.length_b   1.000
_cell.length_c   1.000
_cell.angle_alpha   90.00
_cell.angle_beta   90.00
_cell.angle_gamma   90.00
#
_symmetry.space_group_name_H-M   'P 1'
#
loop_
_entity.id
_entity.type
_entity.pdbx_description
1 polymer ?
#
loop_
_entity_poly.entity_id
_entity_poly.type
_entity_poly.pdbx_seq_one_letter_code
_entity_poly.pdbx_strand_id
1 'polypeptide(L)'
;MNIKFLSLGSGSSGNCYYLGTDTYSILIDAGVGIRTIKKIFKEYSLSLSTVRAVFITHDHADHIKAAGHLAAKHNIPVYSTPEVHRGM
;
A
#
# COMPACT_ATOMS: atom_id res chain seq x y z
N MET A 1 -19.47 -5.16 11.28
CA MET A 1 -18.38 -4.91 10.32
C MET A 1 -17.06 -5.03 11.04
N ASN A 2 -16.17 -5.88 10.56
CA ASN A 2 -14.85 -6.08 11.15
C ASN A 2 -13.83 -5.28 10.36
N ILE A 3 -13.08 -4.45 11.08
CA ILE A 3 -12.00 -3.67 10.48
C ILE A 3 -10.68 -4.23 10.97
N LYS A 4 -9.78 -4.52 10.03
CA LYS A 4 -8.43 -4.99 10.34
C LYS A 4 -7.43 -3.90 10.05
N PHE A 5 -6.47 -3.73 10.94
CA PHE A 5 -5.35 -2.83 10.75
C PHE A 5 -4.06 -3.63 10.93
N LEU A 6 -3.17 -3.54 9.95
CA LEU A 6 -1.88 -4.22 10.00
C LEU A 6 -0.77 -3.28 9.59
N SER A 7 0.36 -3.35 10.29
CA SER A 7 1.58 -2.70 9.84
C SER A 7 2.37 -3.71 9.01
N LEU A 8 2.59 -3.38 7.75
CA LEU A 8 3.40 -4.20 6.85
C LEU A 8 4.86 -3.76 6.87
N GLY A 9 5.14 -2.68 7.56
CA GLY A 9 6.47 -2.15 7.76
C GLY A 9 6.38 -0.77 8.38
N SER A 10 7.30 -0.48 9.30
CA SER A 10 7.38 0.84 9.91
C SER A 10 8.82 1.12 10.27
N GLY A 11 9.20 2.40 10.22
CA GLY A 11 10.53 2.83 10.56
C GLY A 11 11.23 3.53 9.41
N SER A 12 12.54 3.69 9.54
CA SER A 12 13.34 4.46 8.58
C SER A 12 13.48 3.77 7.23
N SER A 13 13.27 2.46 7.17
CA SER A 13 13.40 1.70 5.91
C SER A 13 12.14 1.74 5.06
N GLY A 14 11.04 2.29 5.57
CA GLY A 14 9.81 2.42 4.81
C GLY A 14 8.59 2.07 5.66
N ASN A 15 7.47 2.63 5.27
CA ASN A 15 6.20 2.42 5.97
C ASN A 15 5.16 1.85 5.01
N CYS A 16 4.33 0.96 5.52
CA CYS A 16 3.17 0.49 4.79
C CYS A 16 2.14 -0.02 5.79
N TYR A 17 0.92 0.48 5.70
CA TYR A 17 -0.16 0.09 6.60
C TYR A 17 -1.35 -0.38 5.80
N TYR A 18 -1.98 -1.44 6.29
CA TYR A 18 -3.18 -2.00 5.72
C TYR A 18 -4.36 -1.69 6.63
N LEU A 19 -5.45 -1.22 6.03
CA LEU A 19 -6.70 -0.98 6.74
C LEU A 19 -7.83 -1.50 5.87
N GLY A 20 -8.62 -2.45 6.38
CA GLY A 20 -9.65 -3.03 5.54
C GLY A 20 -10.70 -3.81 6.25
N THR A 21 -11.71 -4.18 5.46
CA THR A 21 -12.79 -5.06 5.85
C THR A 21 -12.65 -6.36 5.04
N ASP A 22 -13.63 -7.24 5.14
CA ASP A 22 -13.61 -8.51 4.40
C ASP A 22 -13.72 -8.31 2.88
N THR A 23 -14.27 -7.19 2.44
CA THR A 23 -14.58 -6.99 1.02
C THR A 23 -13.74 -5.92 0.35
N TYR A 24 -13.20 -4.96 1.09
CA TYR A 24 -12.34 -3.95 0.51
C TYR A 24 -11.38 -3.36 1.54
N SER A 25 -10.29 -2.81 1.03
CA SER A 25 -9.21 -2.32 1.87
C SER A 25 -8.49 -1.18 1.19
N ILE A 26 -7.64 -0.52 1.97
CA ILE A 26 -6.73 0.50 1.46
C ILE A 26 -5.33 0.23 2.02
N LEU A 27 -4.32 0.74 1.32
CA LEU A 27 -2.97 0.79 1.82
C LEU A 27 -2.60 2.25 2.06
N ILE A 28 -1.94 2.50 3.18
CA ILE A 28 -1.43 3.83 3.52
C ILE A 28 0.09 3.73 3.45
N ASP A 29 0.67 4.43 2.51
CA ASP A 29 2.06 4.31 2.09
C ASP A 29 2.36 2.90 1.59
N ALA A 30 3.29 2.80 0.68
CA ALA A 30 3.71 1.53 0.11
C ALA A 30 5.24 1.54 0.03
N GLY A 31 5.85 1.86 1.17
CA GLY A 31 7.29 2.02 1.28
C GLY A 31 8.08 0.74 1.42
N VAL A 32 7.39 -0.40 1.54
CA VAL A 32 8.04 -1.70 1.54
C VAL A 32 7.94 -2.31 0.15
N GLY A 33 8.82 -3.25 -0.16
CA GLY A 33 8.82 -3.87 -1.48
C GLY A 33 7.55 -4.67 -1.75
N ILE A 34 7.19 -4.79 -3.02
CA ILE A 34 5.99 -5.52 -3.43
C ILE A 34 6.02 -6.99 -2.96
N ARG A 35 7.21 -7.58 -2.91
CA ARG A 35 7.34 -8.96 -2.43
C ARG A 35 6.95 -9.07 -0.96
N THR A 36 7.33 -8.09 -0.15
CA THR A 36 6.97 -8.05 1.27
C THR A 36 5.46 -7.92 1.43
N ILE A 37 4.84 -7.04 0.64
CA ILE A 37 3.39 -6.85 0.67
C ILE A 37 2.68 -8.16 0.34
N LYS A 38 3.09 -8.81 -0.74
CA LYS A 38 2.47 -10.07 -1.17
C LYS A 38 2.66 -11.19 -0.15
N LYS A 39 3.84 -11.25 0.47
CA LYS A 39 4.13 -12.25 1.49
C LYS A 39 3.22 -12.09 2.71
N ILE A 40 3.07 -10.86 3.19
CA ILE A 40 2.24 -10.60 4.36
C ILE A 40 0.77 -10.82 4.03
N PHE A 41 0.33 -10.41 2.85
CA PHE A 41 -1.04 -10.68 2.41
C PHE A 41 -1.33 -12.17 2.43
N LYS A 42 -0.39 -12.99 1.96
CA LYS A 42 -0.55 -14.44 1.97
C LYS A 42 -0.61 -14.97 3.40
N GLU A 43 0.27 -14.49 4.28
CA GLU A 43 0.31 -14.95 5.68
C GLU A 43 -1.00 -14.67 6.43
N TYR A 44 -1.65 -13.55 6.10
CA TYR A 44 -2.88 -13.16 6.78
C TYR A 44 -4.13 -13.45 5.95
N SER A 45 -3.98 -14.22 4.88
CA SER A 45 -5.10 -14.59 4.00
C SER A 45 -5.80 -13.37 3.40
N LEU A 46 -5.04 -12.34 3.07
CA LEU A 46 -5.55 -11.14 2.43
C LEU A 46 -5.37 -11.23 0.92
N SER A 47 -6.18 -10.47 0.19
CA SER A 47 -6.11 -10.46 -1.27
C SER A 47 -5.87 -9.05 -1.79
N LEU A 48 -4.95 -8.91 -2.75
CA LEU A 48 -4.74 -7.64 -3.43
C LEU A 48 -5.97 -7.20 -4.20
N SER A 49 -6.82 -8.14 -4.60
CA SER A 49 -8.05 -7.80 -5.32
C SER A 49 -9.03 -6.99 -4.48
N THR A 50 -8.89 -7.01 -3.15
CA THR A 50 -9.73 -6.21 -2.26
C THR A 50 -9.20 -4.81 -2.05
N VAL A 51 -7.96 -4.53 -2.45
CA VAL A 51 -7.36 -3.21 -2.25
C VAL A 51 -7.93 -2.22 -3.26
N ARG A 52 -8.58 -1.18 -2.78
CA ARG A 52 -9.28 -0.18 -3.60
C ARG A 52 -8.44 1.04 -3.88
N ALA A 53 -7.45 1.32 -3.03
CA ALA A 53 -6.65 2.53 -3.17
C ALA A 53 -5.36 2.42 -2.37
N VAL A 54 -4.36 3.19 -2.78
CA VAL A 54 -3.14 3.41 -2.02
C VAL A 54 -3.01 4.91 -1.78
N PHE A 55 -2.81 5.31 -0.53
CA PHE A 55 -2.62 6.70 -0.16
C PHE A 55 -1.16 6.93 0.21
N ILE A 56 -0.51 7.88 -0.42
CA ILE A 56 0.90 8.20 -0.19
C ILE A 56 0.99 9.49 0.62
N THR A 57 1.61 9.40 1.79
CA THR A 57 1.74 10.55 2.69
C THR A 57 3.12 11.18 2.67
N HIS A 58 4.13 10.50 2.11
CA HIS A 58 5.50 10.99 2.08
C HIS A 58 6.09 10.86 0.69
N ASP A 59 6.93 11.84 0.32
CA ASP A 59 7.58 11.89 -0.98
C ASP A 59 8.97 11.26 -0.91
N HIS A 60 9.03 9.99 -0.54
CA HIS A 60 10.26 9.22 -0.55
C HIS A 60 10.17 8.13 -1.61
N ALA A 61 11.27 7.87 -2.30
CA ALA A 61 11.30 6.86 -3.34
C ALA A 61 10.82 5.50 -2.82
N ASP A 62 11.19 5.16 -1.59
CA ASP A 62 10.77 3.90 -0.99
C ASP A 62 9.27 3.84 -0.72
N HIS A 63 8.62 5.00 -0.56
CA HIS A 63 7.19 5.06 -0.29
C HIS A 63 6.34 4.97 -1.55
N ILE A 64 6.92 5.19 -2.73
CA ILE A 64 6.19 5.19 -4.00
C ILE A 64 6.53 4.02 -4.91
N LYS A 65 7.59 3.28 -4.60
CA LYS A 65 8.09 2.21 -5.46
C LYS A 65 7.04 1.11 -5.67
N ALA A 66 6.50 0.59 -4.59
CA ALA A 66 5.49 -0.46 -4.67
C ALA A 66 4.16 0.10 -5.18
N ALA A 67 3.87 1.39 -4.90
CA ALA A 67 2.66 2.03 -5.38
C ALA A 67 2.60 2.03 -6.91
N GLY A 68 3.72 2.34 -7.57
CA GLY A 68 3.80 2.29 -9.03
C GLY A 68 3.51 0.90 -9.57
N HIS A 69 4.07 -0.13 -8.94
CA HIS A 69 3.81 -1.51 -9.32
C HIS A 69 2.33 -1.87 -9.16
N LEU A 70 1.73 -1.50 -8.02
CA LEU A 70 0.33 -1.79 -7.75
C LEU A 70 -0.59 -1.09 -8.75
N ALA A 71 -0.29 0.17 -9.09
CA ALA A 71 -1.07 0.91 -10.07
C ALA A 71 -0.98 0.27 -11.45
N ALA A 72 0.24 -0.09 -11.89
CA ALA A 72 0.47 -0.61 -13.24
C ALA A 72 0.01 -2.04 -13.42
N LYS A 73 0.25 -2.90 -12.44
CA LYS A 73 0.01 -4.34 -12.57
C LYS A 73 -1.31 -4.80 -11.99
N HIS A 74 -1.86 -4.06 -11.03
CA HIS A 74 -3.09 -4.46 -10.33
C HIS A 74 -4.22 -3.45 -10.48
N ASN A 75 -4.00 -2.38 -11.25
CA ASN A 75 -5.00 -1.34 -11.52
C ASN A 75 -5.54 -0.70 -10.23
N ILE A 76 -4.68 -0.52 -9.24
CA ILE A 76 -5.06 0.08 -7.98
C ILE A 76 -4.78 1.58 -8.02
N PRO A 77 -5.79 2.45 -7.84
CA PRO A 77 -5.56 3.90 -7.84
C PRO A 77 -4.61 4.34 -6.73
N VAL A 78 -3.74 5.29 -7.05
CA VAL A 78 -2.81 5.88 -6.09
C VAL A 78 -3.17 7.33 -5.89
N TYR A 79 -3.38 7.72 -4.66
CA TYR A 79 -3.74 9.09 -4.27
C TYR A 79 -2.63 9.69 -3.41
N SER A 80 -2.26 10.93 -3.70
CA SER A 80 -1.22 11.62 -2.95
C SER A 80 -1.36 13.13 -3.14
N THR A 81 -0.47 13.89 -2.48
CA THR A 81 -0.42 15.32 -2.73
C THR A 81 0.13 15.60 -4.14
N PRO A 82 -0.17 16.76 -4.72
CA PRO A 82 0.39 17.12 -6.03
C PRO A 82 1.92 17.04 -6.08
N GLU A 83 2.58 17.40 -4.99
CA GLU A 83 4.04 17.35 -4.92
C GLU A 83 4.55 15.91 -5.07
N VAL A 84 3.90 14.97 -4.40
CA VAL A 84 4.27 13.57 -4.49
C VAL A 84 4.04 13.04 -5.90
N HIS A 85 2.90 13.38 -6.50
CA HIS A 85 2.61 12.96 -7.88
C HIS A 85 3.64 13.46 -8.87
N ARG A 86 4.10 14.70 -8.70
CA ARG A 86 5.13 15.23 -9.58
C ARG A 86 6.47 14.52 -9.43
N GLY A 87 6.73 13.95 -8.23
CA GLY A 87 7.94 13.17 -7.99
C GLY A 87 7.88 11.74 -8.53
N MET A 88 6.72 11.32 -8.92
CA MET A 88 6.52 9.99 -9.48
C MET A 88 6.69 10.03 -11.01
#